data_dcd823947fbca5e65dacb3a38e125ade
#
_entry.id   dcd823947fbca5e65dacb3a38e125ade
#
_cell.length_a   1.000
_cell.length_b   1.000
_cell.length_c   1.000
_cell.angle_alpha   90.00
_cell.angle_beta   90.00
_cell.angle_gamma   90.00
#
_symmetry.space_group_name_H-M   'P 1'
#
loop_
_entity.id
_entity.type
_entity.pdbx_description
1 polymer ?
#
loop_
_entity_poly.entity_id
_entity_poly.type
_entity_poly.pdbx_seq_one_letter_code
_entity_poly.pdbx_strand_id
1 'polypeptide(L)'
;HHAMKEDVVEAARMSCIHNDIEEFDQGYETMVGEKGVTLSGGQKQRVAIARSLLAKSPIMVFDDSLSALDMKTDAMIQEALQDIRYSMTMLMITHRVASAQNADRILVLEHGRLVQEGTHEELIKQDGLYRRIYEIQKEGGEAYGTAHHEGAGV
;
A
#
# COMPACT_ATOMS: atom_id res chain seq x y z
N HIS A 1 -19.32 15.57 8.83
CA HIS A 1 -19.34 14.40 9.72
C HIS A 1 -18.16 14.54 10.68
N HIS A 2 -18.44 14.67 12.00
CA HIS A 2 -17.40 14.51 13.00
C HIS A 2 -17.18 13.02 13.19
N ALA A 3 -16.04 12.49 12.74
CA ALA A 3 -15.62 11.14 13.09
C ALA A 3 -15.34 11.07 14.59
N MET A 4 -15.65 9.95 15.23
CA MET A 4 -15.25 9.73 16.63
C MET A 4 -13.73 9.61 16.72
N LYS A 5 -13.16 10.04 17.84
CA LYS A 5 -11.71 10.03 18.04
C LYS A 5 -11.14 8.61 17.93
N GLU A 6 -11.88 7.63 18.40
CA GLU A 6 -11.55 6.22 18.34
C GLU A 6 -11.41 5.74 16.89
N ASP A 7 -12.38 6.08 16.00
CA ASP A 7 -12.33 5.76 14.56
C ASP A 7 -11.10 6.39 13.89
N VAL A 8 -10.75 7.62 14.27
CA VAL A 8 -9.56 8.34 13.72
C VAL A 8 -8.28 7.62 14.11
N VAL A 9 -8.15 7.21 15.38
CA VAL A 9 -6.97 6.48 15.88
C VAL A 9 -6.86 5.11 15.21
N GLU A 10 -7.97 4.40 15.04
CA GLU A 10 -7.98 3.10 14.37
C GLU A 10 -7.54 3.23 12.90
N ALA A 11 -8.10 4.16 12.15
CA ALA A 11 -7.69 4.43 10.77
C ALA A 11 -6.20 4.83 10.66
N ALA A 12 -5.69 5.59 11.62
CA ALA A 12 -4.28 5.95 11.69
C ALA A 12 -3.37 4.74 11.97
N ARG A 13 -3.81 3.80 12.80
CA ARG A 13 -3.09 2.55 13.04
C ARG A 13 -3.06 1.66 11.80
N MET A 14 -4.20 1.46 11.16
CA MET A 14 -4.32 0.66 9.94
C MET A 14 -3.45 1.20 8.79
N SER A 15 -3.30 2.52 8.72
CA SER A 15 -2.43 3.19 7.73
C SER A 15 -0.98 3.38 8.19
N CYS A 16 -0.59 2.83 9.34
CA CYS A 16 0.75 2.93 9.93
C CYS A 16 1.25 4.37 10.17
N ILE A 17 0.34 5.35 10.36
CA ILE A 17 0.72 6.76 10.63
C ILE A 17 0.57 7.15 12.11
N HIS A 18 -0.07 6.31 12.93
CA HIS A 18 -0.36 6.59 14.33
C HIS A 18 0.88 7.00 15.14
N ASN A 19 1.96 6.23 15.06
CA ASN A 19 3.18 6.50 15.81
C ASN A 19 3.84 7.82 15.39
N ASP A 20 3.87 8.13 14.07
CA ASP A 20 4.36 9.42 13.59
C ASP A 20 3.54 10.59 14.16
N ILE A 21 2.21 10.41 14.25
CA ILE A 21 1.33 11.44 14.81
C ILE A 21 1.60 11.65 16.31
N GLU A 22 1.85 10.58 17.06
CA GLU A 22 2.14 10.68 18.50
C GLU A 22 3.50 11.33 18.80
N GLU A 23 4.44 11.29 17.85
CA GLU A 23 5.72 11.98 17.95
C GLU A 23 5.63 13.49 17.70
N PHE A 24 4.54 14.01 17.15
CA PHE A 24 4.35 15.45 16.98
C PHE A 24 4.01 16.13 18.32
N ASP A 25 4.49 17.36 18.52
CA ASP A 25 4.29 18.13 19.77
C ASP A 25 2.83 18.22 20.24
N GLN A 26 1.87 18.24 19.31
CA GLN A 26 0.43 18.33 19.59
C GLN A 26 -0.33 17.05 19.18
N GLY A 27 0.37 15.96 18.86
CA GLY A 27 -0.23 14.69 18.44
C GLY A 27 -1.26 14.89 17.34
N TYR A 28 -2.46 14.39 17.52
CA TYR A 28 -3.57 14.50 16.56
C TYR A 28 -4.11 15.92 16.33
N GLU A 29 -3.81 16.87 17.21
CA GLU A 29 -4.18 18.28 17.08
C GLU A 29 -3.12 19.09 16.31
N THR A 30 -2.06 18.43 15.84
CA THR A 30 -0.97 19.08 15.11
C THR A 30 -1.47 19.68 13.81
N MET A 31 -1.24 20.98 13.62
CA MET A 31 -1.55 21.67 12.37
C MET A 31 -0.57 21.23 11.27
N VAL A 32 -1.11 20.74 10.16
CA VAL A 32 -0.32 20.30 8.99
C VAL A 32 -0.51 21.27 7.83
N GLY A 33 0.56 21.64 7.13
CA GLY A 33 0.52 22.49 5.95
C GLY A 33 1.51 23.66 6.01
N GLU A 34 1.28 24.72 5.22
CA GLU A 34 2.20 25.86 5.06
C GLU A 34 2.52 26.59 6.38
N LYS A 35 1.61 26.54 7.35
CA LYS A 35 1.77 27.18 8.68
C LYS A 35 1.94 26.17 9.83
N GLY A 36 2.23 24.92 9.51
CA GLY A 36 2.37 23.84 10.46
C GLY A 36 3.48 22.87 10.10
N VAL A 37 3.40 21.64 10.62
CA VAL A 37 4.37 20.59 10.33
C VAL A 37 4.31 20.19 8.86
N THR A 38 5.48 20.04 8.23
CA THR A 38 5.59 19.51 6.86
C THR A 38 5.76 18.01 6.91
N LEU A 39 4.79 17.27 6.38
CA LEU A 39 4.84 15.82 6.28
C LEU A 39 5.75 15.37 5.13
N SER A 40 6.47 14.27 5.33
CA SER A 40 7.18 13.55 4.26
C SER A 40 6.19 12.98 3.21
N GLY A 41 6.70 12.55 2.06
CA GLY A 41 5.87 11.92 1.02
C GLY A 41 5.12 10.67 1.53
N GLY A 42 5.82 9.79 2.24
CA GLY A 42 5.24 8.59 2.84
C GLY A 42 4.22 8.90 3.94
N GLN A 43 4.48 9.91 4.78
CA GLN A 43 3.51 10.37 5.79
C GLN A 43 2.24 10.92 5.15
N LYS A 44 2.37 11.73 4.08
CA LYS A 44 1.22 12.25 3.32
C LYS A 44 0.36 11.12 2.74
N GLN A 45 0.98 10.10 2.17
CA GLN A 45 0.25 8.94 1.64
C GLN A 45 -0.47 8.18 2.74
N ARG A 46 0.19 7.89 3.86
CA ARG A 46 -0.42 7.18 5.00
C ARG A 46 -1.60 7.98 5.60
N VAL A 47 -1.48 9.30 5.70
CA VAL A 47 -2.61 10.16 6.11
C VAL A 47 -3.76 10.11 5.09
N ALA A 48 -3.47 10.09 3.79
CA ALA A 48 -4.50 9.97 2.77
C ALA A 48 -5.24 8.63 2.86
N ILE A 49 -4.51 7.53 3.11
CA ILE A 49 -5.10 6.20 3.34
C ILE A 49 -6.00 6.22 4.58
N ALA A 50 -5.52 6.76 5.73
CA ALA A 50 -6.33 6.88 6.94
C ALA A 50 -7.65 7.63 6.70
N ARG A 51 -7.59 8.75 5.98
CA ARG A 51 -8.77 9.53 5.61
C ARG A 51 -9.75 8.75 4.73
N SER A 52 -9.25 7.95 3.80
CA SER A 52 -10.08 7.10 2.95
C SER A 52 -10.77 6.00 3.75
N LEU A 53 -10.07 5.39 4.71
CA LEU A 53 -10.63 4.40 5.64
C LEU A 53 -11.75 4.97 6.51
N LEU A 54 -11.55 6.19 7.04
CA LEU A 54 -12.57 6.91 7.81
C LEU A 54 -13.85 7.19 7.04
N ALA A 55 -13.79 7.33 5.71
CA ALA A 55 -14.96 7.57 4.88
C ALA A 55 -15.93 6.38 4.86
N LYS A 56 -15.49 5.18 5.26
CA LYS A 56 -16.28 3.92 5.30
C LYS A 56 -17.07 3.69 4.00
N SER A 57 -16.44 3.99 2.85
CA SER A 57 -17.04 3.83 1.53
C SER A 57 -17.18 2.36 1.16
N PRO A 58 -18.28 1.92 0.52
CA PRO A 58 -18.43 0.54 0.06
C PRO A 58 -17.44 0.16 -1.06
N ILE A 59 -16.89 1.15 -1.76
CA ILE A 59 -15.85 0.97 -2.78
C ILE A 59 -14.70 1.90 -2.47
N MET A 60 -13.48 1.37 -2.42
CA MET A 60 -12.25 2.11 -2.21
C MET A 60 -11.29 1.87 -3.38
N VAL A 61 -10.69 2.94 -3.89
CA VAL A 61 -9.72 2.89 -4.99
C VAL A 61 -8.37 3.39 -4.49
N PHE A 62 -7.36 2.57 -4.61
CA PHE A 62 -5.96 2.91 -4.38
C PHE A 62 -5.27 3.03 -5.74
N ASP A 63 -4.99 4.25 -6.18
CA ASP A 63 -4.28 4.52 -7.42
C ASP A 63 -2.82 4.85 -7.09
N ASP A 64 -1.95 3.86 -7.22
CA ASP A 64 -0.51 3.92 -6.91
C ASP A 64 -0.18 4.54 -5.52
N SER A 65 -1.16 4.50 -4.61
CA SER A 65 -1.12 5.19 -3.31
C SER A 65 -0.10 4.60 -2.33
N LEU A 66 0.53 3.47 -2.68
CA LEU A 66 1.53 2.78 -1.88
C LEU A 66 2.95 2.91 -2.46
N SER A 67 3.12 3.60 -3.60
CA SER A 67 4.38 3.66 -4.35
C SER A 67 5.53 4.39 -3.64
N ALA A 68 5.21 5.40 -2.81
CA ALA A 68 6.21 6.14 -2.03
C ALA A 68 6.48 5.53 -0.64
N LEU A 69 5.87 4.38 -0.34
CA LEU A 69 6.12 3.65 0.90
C LEU A 69 7.26 2.65 0.72
N ASP A 70 8.02 2.42 1.79
CA ASP A 70 8.94 1.31 1.85
C ASP A 70 8.18 -0.03 1.88
N MET A 71 8.84 -1.10 1.47
CA MET A 71 8.23 -2.42 1.32
C MET A 71 7.62 -2.97 2.61
N LYS A 72 8.21 -2.64 3.77
CA LYS A 72 7.74 -3.11 5.08
C LYS A 72 6.43 -2.40 5.45
N THR A 73 6.39 -1.09 5.31
CA THR A 73 5.18 -0.29 5.59
C THR A 73 4.04 -0.65 4.63
N ASP A 74 4.34 -0.84 3.33
CA ASP A 74 3.37 -1.33 2.33
C ASP A 74 2.76 -2.68 2.77
N ALA A 75 3.58 -3.66 3.12
CA ALA A 75 3.11 -4.97 3.58
C ALA A 75 2.23 -4.89 4.83
N MET A 76 2.59 -4.07 5.82
CA MET A 76 1.80 -3.87 7.04
C MET A 76 0.43 -3.24 6.75
N ILE A 77 0.37 -2.26 5.86
CA ILE A 77 -0.89 -1.64 5.44
C ILE A 77 -1.76 -2.66 4.70
N GLN A 78 -1.19 -3.44 3.79
CA GLN A 78 -1.93 -4.46 3.07
C GLN A 78 -2.48 -5.54 4.00
N GLU A 79 -1.72 -5.96 5.01
CA GLU A 79 -2.19 -6.90 6.04
C GLU A 79 -3.38 -6.30 6.81
N ALA A 80 -3.28 -5.06 7.29
CA ALA A 80 -4.38 -4.38 7.98
C ALA A 80 -5.63 -4.21 7.08
N LEU A 81 -5.46 -3.98 5.79
CA LEU A 81 -6.56 -3.87 4.83
C LEU A 81 -7.24 -5.22 4.56
N GLN A 82 -6.53 -6.35 4.71
CA GLN A 82 -7.15 -7.67 4.56
C GLN A 82 -8.26 -7.93 5.58
N ASP A 83 -8.13 -7.41 6.78
CA ASP A 83 -9.13 -7.59 7.85
C ASP A 83 -10.48 -6.95 7.52
N ILE A 84 -10.47 -5.88 6.71
CA ILE A 84 -11.68 -5.14 6.33
C ILE A 84 -12.20 -5.44 4.91
N ARG A 85 -11.48 -6.22 4.11
CA ARG A 85 -11.81 -6.49 2.70
C ARG A 85 -13.20 -7.10 2.49
N TYR A 86 -13.71 -7.83 3.49
CA TYR A 86 -15.05 -8.46 3.40
C TYR A 86 -16.20 -7.45 3.55
N SER A 87 -15.93 -6.24 4.01
CA SER A 87 -16.93 -5.18 4.21
C SER A 87 -17.00 -4.18 3.06
N MET A 88 -16.07 -4.23 2.10
CA MET A 88 -15.97 -3.28 0.99
C MET A 88 -15.34 -3.89 -0.26
N THR A 89 -15.57 -3.28 -1.41
CA THR A 89 -14.84 -3.58 -2.64
C THR A 89 -13.59 -2.72 -2.70
N MET A 90 -12.42 -3.36 -2.82
CA MET A 90 -11.14 -2.65 -2.93
C MET A 90 -10.59 -2.82 -4.34
N LEU A 91 -10.32 -1.70 -5.01
CA LEU A 91 -9.64 -1.64 -6.31
C LEU A 91 -8.24 -1.06 -6.11
N MET A 92 -7.22 -1.84 -6.39
CA MET A 92 -5.83 -1.41 -6.30
C MET A 92 -5.22 -1.32 -7.70
N ILE A 93 -4.75 -0.14 -8.07
CA ILE A 93 -4.00 0.10 -9.30
C ILE A 93 -2.53 0.14 -8.90
N THR A 94 -1.74 -0.78 -9.43
CA THR A 94 -0.32 -0.91 -9.06
C THR A 94 0.48 -1.52 -10.20
N HIS A 95 1.76 -1.17 -10.26
CA HIS A 95 2.75 -1.83 -11.11
C HIS A 95 3.62 -2.84 -10.32
N ARG A 96 3.36 -3.02 -9.01
CA ARG A 96 4.11 -3.94 -8.13
C ARG A 96 3.34 -5.25 -7.97
N VAL A 97 3.93 -6.36 -8.42
CA VAL A 97 3.30 -7.68 -8.27
C VAL A 97 3.14 -8.07 -6.80
N ALA A 98 4.09 -7.70 -5.93
CA ALA A 98 4.00 -7.92 -4.49
C ALA A 98 2.72 -7.32 -3.87
N SER A 99 2.26 -6.18 -4.37
CA SER A 99 1.01 -5.55 -3.91
C SER A 99 -0.23 -6.23 -4.49
N ALA A 100 -0.15 -6.78 -5.71
CA ALA A 100 -1.28 -7.40 -6.39
C ALA A 100 -1.50 -8.88 -6.02
N GLN A 101 -0.48 -9.59 -5.56
CA GLN A 101 -0.50 -11.05 -5.39
C GLN A 101 -1.57 -11.58 -4.43
N ASN A 102 -1.99 -10.77 -3.46
CA ASN A 102 -3.01 -11.14 -2.47
C ASN A 102 -4.43 -10.71 -2.87
N ALA A 103 -4.62 -10.14 -4.07
CA ALA A 103 -5.94 -9.76 -4.57
C ALA A 103 -6.76 -11.00 -4.95
N ASP A 104 -8.07 -10.95 -4.70
CA ASP A 104 -9.01 -12.01 -5.11
C ASP A 104 -9.08 -12.16 -6.63
N ARG A 105 -8.82 -11.06 -7.36
CA ARG A 105 -8.84 -11.00 -8.83
C ARG A 105 -7.86 -9.94 -9.33
N ILE A 106 -7.07 -10.30 -10.32
CA ILE A 106 -6.09 -9.44 -10.98
C ILE A 106 -6.52 -9.22 -12.42
N LEU A 107 -6.56 -7.95 -12.81
CA LEU A 107 -6.82 -7.51 -14.18
C LEU A 107 -5.53 -6.93 -14.75
N VAL A 108 -5.00 -7.53 -15.81
CA VAL A 108 -3.77 -7.07 -16.47
C VAL A 108 -4.13 -6.22 -17.68
N LEU A 109 -3.75 -4.96 -17.64
CA LEU A 109 -4.02 -3.99 -18.69
C LEU A 109 -2.75 -3.71 -19.51
N GLU A 110 -2.88 -3.76 -20.84
CA GLU A 110 -1.82 -3.39 -21.77
C GLU A 110 -2.40 -2.48 -22.86
N HIS A 111 -1.83 -1.30 -23.04
CA HIS A 111 -2.33 -0.29 -24.01
C HIS A 111 -3.84 0.00 -23.89
N GLY A 112 -4.35 0.08 -22.65
CA GLY A 112 -5.77 0.36 -22.37
C GLY A 112 -6.72 -0.81 -22.63
N ARG A 113 -6.20 -2.02 -22.85
CA ARG A 113 -6.99 -3.24 -23.08
C ARG A 113 -6.71 -4.28 -21.99
N LEU A 114 -7.74 -4.99 -21.58
CA LEU A 114 -7.61 -6.14 -20.69
C LEU A 114 -6.99 -7.30 -21.51
N VAL A 115 -5.78 -7.75 -21.10
CA VAL A 115 -5.05 -8.81 -21.81
C VAL A 115 -4.98 -10.12 -21.03
N GLN A 116 -5.04 -10.06 -19.68
CA GLN A 116 -5.11 -11.24 -18.83
C GLN A 116 -5.97 -10.93 -17.61
N GLU A 117 -6.58 -11.97 -17.05
CA GLU A 117 -7.41 -11.91 -15.86
C GLU A 117 -7.33 -13.24 -15.10
N GLY A 118 -7.22 -13.18 -13.77
CA GLY A 118 -7.15 -14.36 -12.91
C GLY A 118 -6.61 -14.04 -11.53
N THR A 119 -6.32 -15.06 -10.75
CA THR A 119 -5.58 -14.98 -9.49
C THR A 119 -4.07 -14.95 -9.75
N HIS A 120 -3.29 -14.60 -8.74
CA HIS A 120 -1.82 -14.67 -8.82
C HIS A 120 -1.34 -16.06 -9.25
N GLU A 121 -1.87 -17.11 -8.62
CA GLU A 121 -1.47 -18.50 -8.88
C GLU A 121 -1.80 -18.98 -10.30
N GLU A 122 -2.88 -18.48 -10.89
CA GLU A 122 -3.26 -18.77 -12.25
C GLU A 122 -2.35 -18.04 -13.25
N LEU A 123 -2.14 -16.74 -13.01
CA LEU A 123 -1.42 -15.86 -13.93
C LEU A 123 0.08 -16.15 -13.99
N ILE A 124 0.72 -16.59 -12.89
CA ILE A 124 2.13 -17.00 -12.93
C ILE A 124 2.39 -18.29 -13.71
N LYS A 125 1.35 -19.14 -13.89
CA LYS A 125 1.44 -20.39 -14.67
C LYS A 125 1.16 -20.17 -16.15
N GLN A 126 0.59 -19.03 -16.53
CA GLN A 126 0.26 -18.69 -17.90
C GLN A 126 1.38 -17.86 -18.53
N ASP A 127 1.72 -18.13 -19.78
CA ASP A 127 2.59 -17.24 -20.55
C ASP A 127 1.86 -15.92 -20.80
N GLY A 128 2.50 -14.79 -20.41
CA GLY A 128 1.92 -13.49 -20.59
C GLY A 128 2.63 -12.35 -19.86
N LEU A 129 2.04 -11.17 -19.91
CA LEU A 129 2.62 -9.96 -19.36
C LEU A 129 2.82 -10.06 -17.83
N TYR A 130 1.83 -10.62 -17.10
CA TYR A 130 1.90 -10.74 -15.65
C TYR A 130 3.09 -11.56 -15.16
N ARG A 131 3.28 -12.76 -15.75
CA ARG A 131 4.39 -13.65 -15.41
C ARG A 131 5.74 -12.99 -15.71
N ARG A 132 5.88 -12.34 -16.87
CA ARG A 132 7.13 -11.62 -17.22
C ARG A 132 7.48 -10.54 -16.22
N ILE A 133 6.49 -9.73 -15.80
CA ILE A 133 6.70 -8.68 -14.78
C ILE A 133 7.07 -9.31 -13.44
N TYR A 134 6.40 -10.39 -13.04
CA TYR A 134 6.71 -11.12 -11.81
C TYR A 134 8.17 -11.61 -11.79
N GLU A 135 8.62 -12.27 -12.85
CA GLU A 135 9.99 -12.78 -12.98
C GLU A 135 11.03 -11.64 -12.88
N ILE A 136 10.81 -10.54 -13.59
CA ILE A 136 11.70 -9.35 -13.54
C ILE A 136 11.76 -8.75 -12.13
N GLN A 137 10.62 -8.61 -11.45
CA GLN A 137 10.59 -8.01 -10.12
C GLN A 137 11.18 -8.93 -9.04
N LYS A 138 11.03 -10.23 -9.21
CA LYS A 138 11.65 -11.24 -8.34
C LYS A 138 13.18 -11.21 -8.45
N GLU A 139 13.73 -11.27 -9.66
CA GLU A 139 15.18 -11.21 -9.89
C GLU A 139 15.78 -9.87 -9.40
N GLY A 140 15.10 -8.75 -9.63
CA GLY A 140 15.51 -7.45 -9.12
C GLY A 140 15.52 -7.38 -7.59
N GLY A 141 14.58 -8.02 -6.92
CA GLY A 141 14.51 -8.13 -5.46
C GLY A 141 15.64 -8.98 -4.85
N GLU A 142 16.00 -10.07 -5.49
CA GLU A 142 17.10 -10.94 -5.07
C GLU A 142 18.46 -10.26 -5.24
N ALA A 143 18.66 -9.47 -6.31
CA ALA A 143 19.88 -8.71 -6.55
C ALA A 143 20.15 -7.65 -5.46
N TYR A 144 19.12 -7.04 -4.89
CA TYR A 144 19.24 -6.08 -3.77
C TYR A 144 19.47 -6.78 -2.42
N GLY A 145 18.95 -7.99 -2.22
CA GLY A 145 19.11 -8.77 -0.98
C GLY A 145 20.51 -9.32 -0.80
N THR A 146 21.18 -9.73 -1.86
CA THR A 146 22.55 -10.29 -1.83
C THR A 146 23.63 -9.22 -1.63
N ALA A 147 23.40 -7.99 -2.08
CA ALA A 147 24.37 -6.90 -1.92
C ALA A 147 24.52 -6.39 -0.47
N HIS A 148 23.57 -6.67 0.41
CA HIS A 148 23.64 -6.26 1.83
C HIS A 148 24.23 -7.33 2.76
N HIS A 149 24.50 -8.55 2.31
CA HIS A 149 25.08 -9.63 3.14
C HIS A 149 26.59 -9.79 3.01
N GLU A 150 27.25 -9.17 2.03
CA GLU A 150 28.70 -9.28 1.85
C GLU A 150 29.54 -8.15 2.48
N GLY A 151 28.91 -7.22 3.22
CA GLY A 151 29.57 -6.06 3.83
C GLY A 151 29.86 -6.14 5.33
N ALA A 152 29.63 -7.25 6.00
CA ALA A 152 29.86 -7.38 7.45
C ALA A 152 30.84 -8.55 7.77
N GLY A 153 32.09 -8.33 7.43
CA GLY A 153 33.15 -9.28 7.77
C GLY A 153 34.54 -8.77 7.38
N VAL A 154 35.11 -7.82 8.13
CA VAL A 154 36.52 -7.77 8.60
C VAL A 154 36.57 -6.80 9.78
#